data_34bbdf4b1973bd97d8bbdec86830b5ef
#
_entry.id   34bbdf4b1973bd97d8bbdec86830b5ef
#
_cell.length_a   1.000
_cell.length_b   1.000
_cell.length_c   1.000
_cell.angle_alpha   90.00
_cell.angle_beta   90.00
_cell.angle_gamma   90.00
#
_symmetry.space_group_name_H-M   'P 1'
#
loop_
_entity.id
_entity.type
_entity.pdbx_description
1 polymer ?
#
loop_
_entity_poly.entity_id
_entity_poly.type
_entity_poly.pdbx_seq_one_letter_code
_entity_poly.pdbx_strand_id
1 'polypeptide(L)' 'MRIIIAGAGEVGSHLAKMLSNESNNLTIIDADENRLNKLREVADVITIQGNPTSIETLKEAGAEKADLFIAVSPAQD' A
#
# COMPACT_ATOMS: atom_id res chain seq x y z
N MET A 1 -11.45 8.91 -1.62
CA MET A 1 -10.27 8.92 -2.51
C MET A 1 -9.65 7.53 -2.58
N ARG A 2 -9.28 7.10 -3.75
CA ARG A 2 -8.61 5.82 -3.93
C ARG A 2 -7.10 6.04 -3.90
N ILE A 3 -6.44 5.43 -2.93
CA ILE A 3 -5.02 5.62 -2.71
C ILE A 3 -4.30 4.28 -2.78
N ILE A 4 -3.22 4.23 -3.52
CA ILE A 4 -2.37 3.04 -3.59
C ILE A 4 -1.00 3.40 -3.06
N ILE A 5 -0.51 2.59 -2.11
CA ILE A 5 0.83 2.75 -1.57
C ILE A 5 1.65 1.53 -1.96
N ALA A 6 2.72 1.73 -2.69
CA ALA A 6 3.63 0.66 -3.08
C ALA A 6 4.79 0.63 -2.10
N GLY A 7 4.75 -0.31 -1.17
CA GLY A 7 5.74 -0.47 -0.12
C GLY A 7 5.14 -0.34 1.27
N ALA A 8 5.33 -1.36 2.11
CA ALA A 8 4.76 -1.42 3.46
C ALA A 8 5.85 -1.40 4.53
N GLY A 9 6.99 -0.76 4.26
CA GLY A 9 8.02 -0.53 5.25
C GLY A 9 7.57 0.53 6.24
N GLU A 10 8.51 1.09 7.00
CA GLU A 10 8.15 2.07 8.03
C GLU A 10 7.38 3.27 7.50
N VAL A 11 7.86 3.85 6.40
CA VAL A 11 7.22 5.04 5.84
C VAL A 11 5.86 4.69 5.25
N GLY A 12 5.80 3.63 4.44
CA GLY A 12 4.54 3.21 3.83
C GLY A 12 3.49 2.83 4.85
N SER A 13 3.89 2.10 5.89
CA SER A 13 2.97 1.73 6.96
C SER A 13 2.46 2.93 7.73
N HIS A 14 3.35 3.89 8.00
CA HIS A 14 2.96 5.11 8.71
C HIS A 14 1.96 5.92 7.88
N LEU A 15 2.23 6.06 6.58
CA LEU A 15 1.31 6.75 5.69
C LEU A 15 -0.04 6.04 5.63
N ALA A 16 -0.03 4.71 5.58
CA ALA A 16 -1.25 3.95 5.54
C ALA A 16 -2.11 4.20 6.78
N LYS A 17 -1.48 4.23 7.95
CA LYS A 17 -2.20 4.51 9.18
C LYS A 17 -2.78 5.91 9.18
N MET A 18 -2.02 6.89 8.69
CA MET A 18 -2.49 8.27 8.65
C MET A 18 -3.64 8.47 7.67
N LEU A 19 -3.62 7.75 6.56
CA LEU A 19 -4.61 7.93 5.50
C LEU A 19 -5.79 6.97 5.61
N SER A 20 -5.71 6.01 6.52
CA SER A 20 -6.76 5.01 6.71
C SER A 20 -7.91 5.62 7.48
N ASN A 21 -8.91 6.07 6.75
CA ASN A 21 -10.11 6.63 7.35
C ASN A 21 -11.30 6.38 6.42
N GLU A 22 -12.48 6.80 6.83
CA GLU A 22 -13.71 6.49 6.12
C GLU A 22 -13.80 7.07 4.72
N SER A 23 -13.11 8.15 4.45
CA SER A 23 -13.19 8.79 3.14
C SER A 23 -12.18 8.24 2.14
N ASN A 24 -11.28 7.35 2.56
CA ASN A 24 -10.26 6.80 1.68
C ASN A 24 -10.38 5.30 1.51
N ASN A 25 -10.21 4.85 0.27
CA ASN A 25 -10.05 3.43 -0.04
C ASN A 25 -8.56 3.20 -0.25
N LEU A 26 -7.94 2.52 0.69
CA LEU A 26 -6.49 2.40 0.73
C LEU A 26 -6.06 0.99 0.38
N THR A 27 -5.16 0.88 -0.60
CA THR A 27 -4.57 -0.40 -0.99
C THR A 27 -3.06 -0.27 -0.83
N ILE A 28 -2.45 -1.28 -0.18
CA ILE A 28 -1.00 -1.28 0.00
C ILE A 28 -0.41 -2.55 -0.57
N ILE A 29 0.70 -2.41 -1.29
CA ILE A 29 1.37 -3.51 -1.98
C ILE A 29 2.74 -3.71 -1.37
N ASP A 30 3.08 -4.95 -1.04
CA ASP A 30 4.42 -5.30 -0.58
C ASP A 30 4.68 -6.77 -0.86
N ALA A 31 5.93 -7.12 -1.05
CA ALA A 31 6.31 -8.50 -1.27
C ALA A 31 6.33 -9.30 0.03
N ASP A 32 6.45 -8.63 1.16
CA ASP A 32 6.55 -9.26 2.47
C ASP A 32 5.19 -9.37 3.14
N GLU A 33 4.64 -10.56 3.16
CA GLU A 33 3.33 -10.82 3.75
C GLU A 33 3.29 -10.50 5.25
N ASN A 34 4.41 -10.65 5.95
CA ASN A 34 4.44 -10.33 7.38
C ASN A 34 4.19 -8.84 7.62
N ARG A 35 4.74 -7.98 6.77
CA ARG A 35 4.49 -6.54 6.87
C ARG A 35 3.02 -6.23 6.63
N LEU A 36 2.43 -6.89 5.64
CA LEU A 36 1.03 -6.68 5.33
C LEU A 36 0.13 -7.16 6.46
N ASN A 37 0.45 -8.32 7.06
CA ASN A 37 -0.33 -8.84 8.18
C ASN A 37 -0.32 -7.88 9.36
N LYS A 38 0.84 -7.35 9.69
CA LYS A 38 0.95 -6.39 10.80
C LYS A 38 0.14 -5.15 10.55
N LEU A 39 0.17 -4.67 9.31
CA LEU A 39 -0.57 -3.46 8.96
C LEU A 39 -2.06 -3.68 9.03
N ARG A 40 -2.55 -4.83 8.58
CA ARG A 40 -3.98 -5.14 8.64
C ARG A 40 -4.53 -5.13 10.06
N GLU A 41 -3.68 -5.38 11.05
CA GLU A 41 -4.10 -5.38 12.44
C GLU A 41 -4.36 -3.98 12.99
N VAL A 42 -3.76 -2.96 12.39
CA VAL A 42 -3.81 -1.60 12.92
C VAL A 42 -4.42 -0.58 11.97
N ALA A 43 -4.73 -0.98 10.75
CA ALA A 43 -5.28 -0.05 9.77
C ALA A 43 -6.29 -0.76 8.87
N ASP A 44 -7.30 -0.02 8.43
CA ASP A 44 -8.32 -0.54 7.52
C ASP A 44 -7.82 -0.39 6.09
N VAL A 45 -7.14 -1.41 5.61
CA VAL A 45 -6.50 -1.37 4.30
C VAL A 45 -6.74 -2.66 3.54
N ILE A 46 -6.71 -2.56 2.21
CA ILE A 46 -6.66 -3.73 1.34
C ILE A 46 -5.20 -4.01 1.06
N THR A 47 -4.77 -5.25 1.24
CA THR A 47 -3.37 -5.62 1.03
C THR A 47 -3.22 -6.51 -0.18
N ILE A 48 -2.17 -6.30 -0.94
CA ILE A 48 -1.83 -7.15 -2.08
C ILE A 48 -0.37 -7.55 -1.92
N GLN A 49 -0.14 -8.86 -1.82
CA GLN A 49 1.23 -9.37 -1.77
C GLN A 49 1.75 -9.50 -3.19
N GLY A 50 2.85 -8.86 -3.48
CA GLY A 50 3.45 -8.92 -4.79
C GLY A 50 4.55 -7.91 -4.92
N ASN A 51 5.18 -7.91 -6.09
CA ASN A 51 6.25 -6.96 -6.37
C ASN A 51 5.63 -5.58 -6.65
N PRO A 52 5.92 -4.58 -5.82
CA PRO A 52 5.32 -3.26 -6.00
C PRO A 52 5.80 -2.52 -7.26
N THR A 53 6.80 -3.06 -7.96
CA THR A 53 7.23 -2.49 -9.23
C THR A 53 6.66 -3.22 -10.44
N SER A 54 5.95 -4.31 -10.23
CA SER A 54 5.36 -5.10 -11.32
C SER A 54 4.12 -4.43 -11.88
N ILE A 55 4.07 -4.26 -13.19
CA ILE A 55 2.91 -3.67 -13.85
C ILE A 55 1.66 -4.51 -13.60
N GLU A 56 1.80 -5.84 -13.60
CA GLU A 56 0.67 -6.71 -13.35
C GLU A 56 0.12 -6.53 -11.95
N THR A 57 0.99 -6.44 -10.96
CA THR A 57 0.58 -6.20 -9.58
C THR A 57 -0.11 -4.85 -9.43
N LEU A 58 0.43 -3.83 -10.07
CA LEU A 58 -0.16 -2.49 -10.02
C LEU A 58 -1.54 -2.47 -10.66
N LYS A 59 -1.73 -3.16 -11.76
CA LYS A 59 -3.04 -3.26 -12.39
C LYS A 59 -4.03 -3.98 -11.50
N GLU A 60 -3.59 -5.06 -10.86
CA GLU A 60 -4.40 -5.81 -9.91
C GLU A 60 -4.89 -4.91 -8.78
N ALA A 61 -4.03 -4.02 -8.33
CA ALA A 61 -4.35 -3.09 -7.26
C ALA A 61 -5.26 -1.96 -7.70
N GLY A 62 -5.51 -1.82 -8.99
CA GLY A 62 -6.37 -0.76 -9.52
C GLY A 62 -5.64 0.55 -9.73
N ALA A 63 -4.36 0.51 -10.07
CA ALA A 63 -3.56 1.72 -10.25
C ALA A 63 -4.15 2.68 -11.28
N GLU A 64 -4.79 2.15 -12.30
CA GLU A 64 -5.39 2.99 -13.34
C GLU A 64 -6.53 3.86 -12.82
N LYS A 65 -7.15 3.45 -11.74
CA LYS A 65 -8.29 4.16 -11.15
C LYS A 65 -7.93 4.88 -9.85
N ALA A 66 -6.66 4.87 -9.47
CA ALA A 66 -6.24 5.52 -8.23
C ALA A 66 -6.22 7.04 -8.39
N ASP A 67 -6.66 7.71 -7.35
CA ASP A 67 -6.57 9.17 -7.28
C ASP A 67 -5.17 9.60 -6.87
N LEU A 68 -4.50 8.75 -6.08
CA LEU A 68 -3.18 9.04 -5.58
C LEU A 68 -2.36 7.75 -5.53
N PHE A 69 -1.16 7.80 -6.05
CA PHE A 69 -0.24 6.68 -6.04
C PHE A 69 1.06 7.11 -5.36
N ILE A 70 1.43 6.40 -4.30
CA ILE A 70 2.63 6.71 -3.53
C ILE A 70 3.58 5.52 -3.61
N ALA A 71 4.78 5.74 -4.13
CA ALA A 71 5.81 4.70 -4.16
C ALA A 71 6.84 5.03 -3.10
N VAL A 72 7.10 4.07 -2.21
CA VAL A 72 8.00 4.25 -1.09
C VAL A 72 9.18 3.31 -1.23
N SER A 73 10.38 3.86 -1.31
CA SER A 73 11.60 3.07 -1.40
C SER A 73 12.05 2.56 -0.04
N PRO A 74 12.79 1.44 -0.02
CA PRO A 74 13.39 0.99 1.23
C PRO A 74 14.30 2.04 1.84
N ALA A 75 14.35 2.08 3.17
CA ALA A 75 15.07 3.13 3.88
C ALA A 75 16.58 3.16 3.61
N GLN A 76 17.15 2.01 3.30
CA GLN A 76 18.59 1.96 3.10
C GLN A 76 19.01 2.55 1.74
N ASP A 77 18.11 2.83 0.90
CA ASP A 77 18.38 3.37 -0.42
C ASP A 77 18.63 4.86 -0.39
#